data_9a8fcc551c92094a9ddc4a0d7124b3dd
#
_entry.id   9a8fcc551c92094a9ddc4a0d7124b3dd
#
_cell.length_a   1.000
_cell.length_b   1.000
_cell.length_c   1.000
_cell.angle_alpha   90.00
_cell.angle_beta   90.00
_cell.angle_gamma   90.00
#
_symmetry.space_group_name_H-M   'P 1'
#
loop_
_entity.id
_entity.type
_entity.pdbx_description
1 polymer ?
#
loop_
_entity_poly.entity_id
_entity_poly.type
_entity_poly.pdbx_seq_one_letter_code
_entity_poly.pdbx_strand_id
1 'polypeptide(L)'
;MNLQDAVITNHALVRMAKRDIRPEQVRAVLAQPEDCKTVAPGRVVVQDLQGGLLLRVFVDVDRQPPAVVTAYRTSKLDKYRRMP
;
A
#
# COMPACT_ATOMS: atom_id res chain seq x y z
N MET A 1 9.96 -0.46 9.96
CA MET A 1 9.45 0.89 9.65
C MET A 1 7.97 0.95 9.96
N ASN A 2 7.56 1.93 10.75
CA ASN A 2 6.15 2.08 11.11
C ASN A 2 5.50 3.09 10.16
N LEU A 3 4.56 2.61 9.34
CA LEU A 3 3.86 3.44 8.36
C LEU A 3 2.43 3.78 8.77
N GLN A 4 2.05 3.48 10.02
CA GLN A 4 0.69 3.75 10.51
C GLN A 4 0.35 5.24 10.46
N ASP A 5 1.35 6.12 10.58
CA ASP A 5 1.16 7.56 10.55
C ASP A 5 1.23 8.16 9.14
N ALA A 6 1.35 7.32 8.11
CA ALA A 6 1.40 7.82 6.74
C ALA A 6 0.12 8.59 6.40
N VAL A 7 0.30 9.71 5.72
CA VAL A 7 -0.84 10.52 5.24
C VAL A 7 -1.32 9.93 3.92
N ILE A 8 -2.65 9.80 3.75
CA ILE A 8 -3.22 9.42 2.47
C ILE A 8 -3.43 10.69 1.67
N THR A 9 -2.69 10.86 0.58
CA THR A 9 -2.78 12.07 -0.24
C THR A 9 -4.12 12.15 -0.96
N ASN A 10 -4.53 13.37 -1.34
CA ASN A 10 -5.75 13.55 -2.15
C ASN A 10 -5.66 12.78 -3.47
N HIS A 11 -4.48 12.75 -4.08
CA HIS A 11 -4.26 11.98 -5.30
C HIS A 11 -4.52 10.49 -5.09
N ALA A 12 -4.04 9.96 -3.96
CA ALA A 12 -4.28 8.56 -3.60
C ALA A 12 -5.77 8.30 -3.35
N LEU A 13 -6.46 9.21 -2.65
CA LEU A 13 -7.89 9.07 -2.38
C LEU A 13 -8.70 8.99 -3.67
N VAL A 14 -8.37 9.82 -4.66
CA VAL A 14 -9.05 9.80 -5.96
C VAL A 14 -8.85 8.45 -6.65
N ARG A 15 -7.62 7.95 -6.68
CA ARG A 15 -7.32 6.66 -7.30
C ARG A 15 -7.98 5.51 -6.56
N MET A 16 -7.96 5.54 -5.23
CA MET A 16 -8.59 4.53 -4.40
C MET A 16 -10.10 4.48 -4.66
N ALA A 17 -10.75 5.65 -4.73
CA ALA A 17 -12.19 5.72 -4.99
C ALA A 17 -12.55 5.08 -6.32
N LYS A 18 -11.76 5.33 -7.37
CA LYS A 18 -11.98 4.73 -8.68
C LYS A 18 -11.84 3.21 -8.66
N ARG A 19 -11.10 2.67 -7.72
CA ARG A 19 -10.82 1.23 -7.59
C ARG A 19 -11.61 0.59 -6.45
N ASP A 20 -12.55 1.32 -5.87
CA ASP A 20 -13.38 0.86 -4.75
C ASP A 20 -12.53 0.39 -3.57
N ILE A 21 -11.47 1.13 -3.28
CA ILE A 21 -10.61 0.89 -2.12
C ILE A 21 -10.89 1.99 -1.09
N ARG A 22 -11.26 1.57 0.13
CA ARG A 22 -11.58 2.50 1.21
C ARG A 22 -10.35 2.81 2.05
N PRO A 23 -10.27 4.02 2.65
CA PRO A 23 -9.14 4.37 3.50
C PRO A 23 -8.86 3.38 4.62
N GLU A 24 -9.91 2.82 5.26
CA GLU A 24 -9.72 1.86 6.34
C GLU A 24 -9.05 0.57 5.86
N GLN A 25 -9.22 0.19 4.60
CA GLN A 25 -8.54 -0.98 4.03
C GLN A 25 -7.05 -0.70 3.89
N VAL A 26 -6.70 0.49 3.43
CA VAL A 26 -5.30 0.92 3.33
C VAL A 26 -4.68 1.00 4.72
N ARG A 27 -5.38 1.58 5.70
CA ARG A 27 -4.89 1.67 7.07
C ARG A 27 -4.61 0.31 7.67
N ALA A 28 -5.44 -0.68 7.37
CA ALA A 28 -5.23 -2.05 7.86
C ALA A 28 -3.93 -2.63 7.33
N VAL A 29 -3.63 -2.42 6.04
CA VAL A 29 -2.38 -2.88 5.44
C VAL A 29 -1.17 -2.18 6.06
N LEU A 30 -1.29 -0.87 6.27
CA LEU A 30 -0.20 -0.10 6.88
C LEU A 30 0.11 -0.56 8.32
N ALA A 31 -0.93 -1.00 9.04
CA ALA A 31 -0.78 -1.44 10.42
C ALA A 31 -0.09 -2.81 10.54
N GLN A 32 -0.45 -3.75 9.67
CA GLN A 32 0.06 -5.12 9.73
C GLN A 32 0.28 -5.66 8.33
N PRO A 33 1.30 -5.20 7.62
CA PRO A 33 1.55 -5.67 6.27
C PRO A 33 2.12 -7.08 6.28
N GLU A 34 1.74 -7.89 5.28
CA GLU A 34 2.37 -9.17 5.02
C GLU A 34 3.81 -8.96 4.54
N ASP A 35 4.05 -7.90 3.77
CA ASP A 35 5.35 -7.64 3.17
C ASP A 35 5.52 -6.15 2.90
N CYS A 36 6.78 -5.72 2.89
CA CYS A 36 7.16 -4.33 2.58
C CYS A 36 8.44 -4.36 1.78
N LYS A 37 8.42 -3.79 0.57
CA LYS A 37 9.56 -3.82 -0.35
C LYS A 37 9.85 -2.44 -0.89
N THR A 38 11.14 -2.12 -1.03
CA THR A 38 11.56 -0.91 -1.74
C THR A 38 11.37 -1.13 -3.24
N VAL A 39 10.64 -0.22 -3.90
CA VAL A 39 10.38 -0.29 -5.33
C VAL A 39 11.10 0.79 -6.12
N ALA A 40 11.54 1.84 -5.44
CA ALA A 40 12.32 2.94 -6.00
C ALA A 40 12.99 3.67 -4.85
N PRO A 41 14.02 4.49 -5.09
CA PRO A 41 14.59 5.31 -4.02
C PRO A 41 13.48 6.16 -3.37
N GLY A 42 13.35 6.04 -2.04
CA GLY A 42 12.34 6.78 -1.28
C GLY A 42 10.92 6.28 -1.42
N ARG A 43 10.69 5.13 -2.05
CA ARG A 43 9.33 4.58 -2.21
C ARG A 43 9.30 3.11 -1.88
N VAL A 44 8.31 2.70 -1.09
CA VAL A 44 8.09 1.29 -0.76
C VAL A 44 6.68 0.89 -1.17
N VAL A 45 6.48 -0.40 -1.42
CA VAL A 45 5.17 -1.00 -1.49
C VAL A 45 4.94 -1.83 -0.24
N VAL A 46 3.80 -1.63 0.40
CA VAL A 46 3.33 -2.44 1.53
C VAL A 46 2.13 -3.20 1.03
N GLN A 47 2.04 -4.47 1.36
CA GLN A 47 0.96 -5.30 0.80
C GLN A 47 0.46 -6.31 1.80
N ASP A 48 -0.81 -6.68 1.64
CA ASP A 48 -1.46 -7.70 2.44
C ASP A 48 -2.64 -8.28 1.67
N LEU A 49 -3.00 -9.50 2.02
CA LEU A 49 -4.13 -10.20 1.42
C LEU A 49 -5.43 -9.71 2.06
N GLN A 50 -6.39 -9.33 1.24
CA GLN A 50 -7.72 -8.92 1.71
C GLN A 50 -8.76 -9.52 0.76
N GLY A 51 -9.62 -10.39 1.30
CA GLY A 51 -10.69 -11.00 0.52
C GLY A 51 -10.19 -11.78 -0.70
N GLY A 52 -9.04 -12.46 -0.57
CA GLY A 52 -8.48 -13.25 -1.67
C GLY A 52 -7.70 -12.45 -2.70
N LEU A 53 -7.66 -11.12 -2.57
CA LEU A 53 -6.88 -10.24 -3.43
C LEU A 53 -5.77 -9.59 -2.64
N LEU A 54 -4.66 -9.29 -3.31
CA LEU A 54 -3.55 -8.61 -2.70
C LEU A 54 -3.75 -7.10 -2.84
N LEU A 55 -3.87 -6.40 -1.72
CA LEU A 55 -3.91 -4.94 -1.72
C LEU A 55 -2.49 -4.42 -1.59
N ARG A 56 -2.05 -3.65 -2.58
CA ARG A 56 -0.71 -3.08 -2.64
C ARG A 56 -0.80 -1.57 -2.47
N VAL A 57 -0.10 -1.06 -1.48
CA VAL A 57 -0.13 0.36 -1.09
C VAL A 57 1.27 0.94 -1.30
N PHE A 58 1.37 1.99 -2.09
CA PHE A 58 2.64 2.64 -2.41
C PHE A 58 2.82 3.86 -1.54
N VAL A 59 3.95 3.92 -0.83
CA VAL A 59 4.22 4.95 0.17
C VAL A 59 5.56 5.61 -0.11
N ASP A 60 5.55 6.95 -0.20
CA ASP A 60 6.78 7.73 -0.23
C ASP A 60 7.28 7.88 1.20
N VAL A 61 8.48 7.36 1.46
CA VAL A 61 9.05 7.32 2.81
C VAL A 61 10.20 8.32 3.01
N ASP A 62 10.54 9.06 1.96
CA ASP A 62 11.53 10.15 2.04
C ASP A 62 10.89 11.48 2.43
N ARG A 63 9.66 11.43 2.93
CA ARG A 63 8.88 12.57 3.40
C ARG A 63 8.52 12.36 4.86
N GLN A 64 8.26 13.47 5.56
CA GLN A 64 7.85 13.41 6.96
C GLN A 64 6.58 14.25 7.14
N PRO A 65 5.43 13.60 7.42
CA PRO A 65 5.24 12.14 7.54
C PRO A 65 5.28 11.44 6.18
N PRO A 66 5.44 10.10 6.16
CA PRO A 66 5.34 9.35 4.92
C PRO A 66 3.97 9.53 4.27
N ALA A 67 3.90 9.38 2.95
CA ALA A 67 2.68 9.67 2.20
C ALA A 67 2.28 8.51 1.31
N VAL A 68 1.04 8.04 1.46
CA VAL A 68 0.45 7.08 0.53
C VAL A 68 0.14 7.81 -0.77
N VAL A 69 0.69 7.32 -1.88
CA VAL A 69 0.55 7.96 -3.18
C VAL A 69 -0.40 7.23 -4.10
N THR A 70 -0.56 5.92 -3.93
CA THR A 70 -1.54 5.14 -4.68
C THR A 70 -1.73 3.77 -4.02
N ALA A 71 -2.79 3.07 -4.42
CA ALA A 71 -3.06 1.70 -4.01
C ALA A 71 -3.87 1.00 -5.08
N TYR A 72 -3.66 -0.30 -5.24
CA TYR A 72 -4.47 -1.11 -6.14
C TYR A 72 -4.52 -2.56 -5.65
N ARG A 73 -5.53 -3.31 -6.12
CA ARG A 73 -5.67 -4.74 -5.84
C ARG A 73 -5.23 -5.54 -7.04
N THR A 74 -4.72 -6.74 -6.78
CA THR A 74 -4.36 -7.67 -7.85
C THR A 74 -4.66 -9.10 -7.42
N SER A 75 -5.07 -9.93 -8.39
CA SER A 75 -5.18 -11.38 -8.21
C SER A 75 -3.88 -12.11 -8.56
N LYS A 76 -2.85 -11.40 -8.99
CA LYS A 76 -1.58 -11.99 -9.41
C LYS A 76 -0.71 -12.28 -8.19
N LEU A 77 -1.16 -13.20 -7.34
CA LEU A 77 -0.52 -13.49 -6.07
C LEU A 77 0.88 -14.04 -6.26
N ASP A 78 1.06 -14.96 -7.21
CA ASP A 78 2.37 -15.58 -7.45
C ASP A 78 3.41 -14.57 -7.89
N LYS A 79 2.98 -13.52 -8.61
CA LYS A 79 3.90 -12.49 -9.07
C LYS A 79 4.41 -11.62 -7.92
N TYR A 80 3.56 -11.29 -6.97
CA TYR A 80 3.85 -10.28 -5.96
C TYR A 80 4.08 -10.85 -4.55
N ARG A 81 3.72 -12.09 -4.30
CA ARG A 81 3.94 -12.77 -3.02
C ARG A 81 5.06 -13.80 -3.11
N ARG A 82 5.98 -13.60 -4.03
CA ARG A 82 7.07 -14.54 -4.23
C ARG A 82 7.94 -14.57 -2.97
N MET A 83 8.03 -15.75 -2.36
CA MET A 83 8.91 -15.97 -1.22
C MET A 83 10.26 -16.45 -1.73
N PRO A 84 11.38 -15.95 -1.17
CA PRO A 84 12.70 -16.46 -1.56
C PRO A 84 12.90 -17.90 -1.14
#